data_e2a47e298b24a8ffc9c081d35c136243
#
_entry.id   e2a47e298b24a8ffc9c081d35c136243
#
_cell.length_a   1.000
_cell.length_b   1.000
_cell.length_c   1.000
_cell.angle_alpha   90.00
_cell.angle_beta   90.00
_cell.angle_gamma   90.00
#
_symmetry.space_group_name_H-M   'P 1'
#
loop_
_entity.id
_entity.type
_entity.pdbx_description
1 polymer ?
#
loop_
_entity_poly.entity_id
_entity_poly.type
_entity_poly.pdbx_seq_one_letter_code
_entity_poly.pdbx_strand_id
1 'polypeptide(L)'
;MVKASYLTRNEKNLQIIAVAGEDYFNREKMYGFGDDLKRFIFFSRAVFEYIVRTQKEAFILHCHDWESALLCAYTKMYWPSYRKKPKKVIFTIHNLAYQGIGSSELFKIVNLPGHFFTHDYLEFYGNLNLLKAGLVFSDVITTVSPSYAREIATPEGGEGLDGLIRAIGLRKPIIGIVNGIDTDLFNPATDKNLPYPYTNGQLEIKKQNKLAFYQQYFPDLKEKDALFPLISFISRLVEQKGLDLILNDPDKFFNLPLCWFFLGVGEAAYENSLTEYAKKYPNLHVEMAFNDSLARFVYGASDMLAMPSRFEPCGISQMVAMRYGTIPVVRKTGGLIDTVIDYRFNPVLNNGFQFDNYRPDEFIFTLERALNWYNDTPELWKVMVKNAMDSDFSWKIPVQEYLNIYLG
;
A
#
# COMPACT_ATOMS: atom_id res chain seq x y z
N MET A 1 29.64 8.55 20.68
CA MET A 1 29.67 7.53 19.59
C MET A 1 28.55 6.55 19.89
N VAL A 2 27.50 6.51 19.06
CA VAL A 2 26.39 5.57 19.25
C VAL A 2 26.82 4.20 18.75
N LYS A 3 26.58 3.15 19.54
CA LYS A 3 26.92 1.78 19.17
C LYS A 3 25.70 1.08 18.59
N ALA A 4 25.88 0.37 17.47
CA ALA A 4 24.89 -0.55 16.94
C ALA A 4 25.20 -1.96 17.44
N SER A 5 24.18 -2.71 17.81
CA SER A 5 24.23 -4.16 17.97
C SER A 5 23.35 -4.83 16.92
N TYR A 6 23.62 -6.10 16.63
CA TYR A 6 22.92 -6.83 15.58
C TYR A 6 22.38 -8.14 16.13
N LEU A 7 21.07 -8.32 15.99
CA LEU A 7 20.39 -9.57 16.35
C LEU A 7 20.16 -10.35 15.06
N THR A 8 20.53 -11.61 15.04
CA THR A 8 20.43 -12.45 13.84
C THR A 8 19.49 -13.63 14.10
N ARG A 9 18.54 -13.84 13.18
CA ARG A 9 17.68 -15.02 13.13
C ARG A 9 17.78 -15.65 11.75
N ASN A 10 17.97 -16.96 11.70
CA ASN A 10 18.02 -17.72 10.46
C ASN A 10 16.72 -18.49 10.26
N GLU A 11 16.11 -18.35 9.08
CA GLU A 11 14.89 -19.07 8.67
C GLU A 11 15.11 -19.68 7.28
N LYS A 12 15.28 -20.99 7.19
CA LYS A 12 15.59 -21.68 5.92
C LYS A 12 16.74 -21.01 5.17
N ASN A 13 16.46 -20.39 4.03
CA ASN A 13 17.41 -19.68 3.18
C ASN A 13 17.46 -18.16 3.44
N LEU A 14 16.77 -17.68 4.48
CA LEU A 14 16.68 -16.28 4.86
C LEU A 14 17.42 -16.03 6.16
N GLN A 15 18.27 -15.00 6.17
CA GLN A 15 18.88 -14.47 7.39
C GLN A 15 18.25 -13.10 7.69
N ILE A 16 17.57 -12.98 8.80
CA ILE A 16 17.02 -11.72 9.31
C ILE A 16 18.03 -11.12 10.26
N ILE A 17 18.41 -9.86 10.00
CA ILE A 17 19.34 -9.11 10.82
C ILE A 17 18.67 -7.83 11.29
N ALA A 18 18.38 -7.77 12.58
CA ALA A 18 17.82 -6.58 13.19
C ALA A 18 18.95 -5.68 13.73
N VAL A 19 18.89 -4.40 13.38
CA VAL A 19 19.76 -3.38 13.96
C VAL A 19 19.15 -2.91 15.25
N ALA A 20 19.84 -3.13 16.36
CA ALA A 20 19.43 -2.64 17.67
C ALA A 20 20.32 -1.47 18.12
N GLY A 21 19.68 -0.48 18.74
CA GLY A 21 20.33 0.67 19.37
C GLY A 21 19.36 1.20 20.43
N GLU A 22 19.73 1.11 21.69
CA GLU A 22 18.85 1.46 22.82
C GLU A 22 18.26 2.87 22.70
N ASP A 23 19.05 3.83 22.23
CA ASP A 23 18.62 5.22 22.08
C ASP A 23 17.63 5.44 20.92
N TYR A 24 17.59 4.54 19.92
CA TYR A 24 16.89 4.77 18.67
C TYR A 24 15.73 3.81 18.40
N PHE A 25 15.84 2.51 18.77
CA PHE A 25 14.89 1.49 18.31
C PHE A 25 14.10 0.80 19.44
N ASN A 26 14.40 1.07 20.70
CA ASN A 26 13.60 0.58 21.82
C ASN A 26 12.38 1.48 22.03
N ARG A 27 11.38 1.38 21.14
CA ARG A 27 10.19 2.25 21.12
C ARG A 27 8.95 1.46 20.70
N GLU A 28 7.79 1.88 21.15
CA GLU A 28 6.50 1.22 20.86
C GLU A 28 6.10 1.29 19.39
N LYS A 29 6.52 2.31 18.65
CA LYS A 29 6.19 2.51 17.23
C LYS A 29 7.44 2.57 16.38
N MET A 30 7.30 2.19 15.11
CA MET A 30 8.39 2.23 14.15
C MET A 30 8.81 3.66 13.79
N TYR A 31 7.86 4.58 13.62
CA TYR A 31 8.06 5.98 13.23
C TYR A 31 7.00 6.90 13.83
N GLY A 32 7.10 8.20 13.57
CA GLY A 32 6.24 9.25 14.12
C GLY A 32 6.89 9.98 15.28
N PHE A 33 8.23 9.95 15.38
CA PHE A 33 9.01 10.65 16.41
C PHE A 33 9.80 11.81 15.79
N GLY A 34 10.01 12.87 16.56
CA GLY A 34 10.74 14.05 16.09
C GLY A 34 12.21 13.82 15.69
N ASP A 35 12.77 12.66 16.05
CA ASP A 35 14.14 12.26 15.71
C ASP A 35 14.23 11.13 14.67
N ASP A 36 13.15 10.83 13.94
CA ASP A 36 13.10 9.75 12.96
C ASP A 36 14.22 9.84 11.92
N LEU A 37 14.52 11.05 11.42
CA LEU A 37 15.64 11.20 10.47
C LEU A 37 16.97 10.76 11.07
N LYS A 38 17.26 11.13 12.32
CA LYS A 38 18.50 10.70 13.00
C LYS A 38 18.56 9.20 13.16
N ARG A 39 17.43 8.59 13.50
CA ARG A 39 17.29 7.13 13.66
C ARG A 39 17.62 6.41 12.35
N PHE A 40 17.07 6.85 11.23
CA PHE A 40 17.26 6.18 9.94
C PHE A 40 18.56 6.56 9.24
N ILE A 41 19.17 7.73 9.53
CA ILE A 41 20.57 8.01 9.20
C ILE A 41 21.48 7.00 9.93
N PHE A 42 21.25 6.80 11.24
CA PHE A 42 21.98 5.80 12.03
C PHE A 42 21.76 4.37 11.49
N PHE A 43 20.53 4.00 11.19
CA PHE A 43 20.17 2.69 10.62
C PHE A 43 20.95 2.42 9.33
N SER A 44 20.86 3.33 8.36
CA SER A 44 21.56 3.19 7.08
C SER A 44 23.09 3.06 7.27
N ARG A 45 23.68 3.81 8.20
CA ARG A 45 25.09 3.71 8.52
C ARG A 45 25.45 2.39 9.21
N ALA A 46 24.64 1.93 10.15
CA ALA A 46 24.84 0.65 10.84
C ALA A 46 24.77 -0.53 9.85
N VAL A 47 23.79 -0.54 8.96
CA VAL A 47 23.66 -1.56 7.92
C VAL A 47 24.86 -1.55 6.99
N PHE A 48 25.33 -0.38 6.56
CA PHE A 48 26.54 -0.25 5.73
C PHE A 48 27.76 -0.87 6.43
N GLU A 49 28.04 -0.51 7.67
CA GLU A 49 29.16 -1.06 8.45
C GLU A 49 29.06 -2.57 8.64
N TYR A 50 27.84 -3.08 8.87
CA TYR A 50 27.59 -4.51 8.98
C TYR A 50 27.95 -5.24 7.68
N ILE A 51 27.41 -4.79 6.54
CA ILE A 51 27.65 -5.41 5.24
C ILE A 51 29.13 -5.38 4.88
N VAL A 52 29.82 -4.25 5.07
CA VAL A 52 31.26 -4.14 4.79
C VAL A 52 32.08 -5.14 5.60
N ARG A 53 31.69 -5.41 6.86
CA ARG A 53 32.43 -6.34 7.74
C ARG A 53 32.13 -7.80 7.44
N THR A 54 30.88 -8.13 7.12
CA THR A 54 30.40 -9.51 7.04
C THR A 54 30.37 -10.06 5.63
N GLN A 55 30.05 -9.22 4.62
CA GLN A 55 29.89 -9.67 3.25
C GLN A 55 31.24 -9.93 2.56
N LYS A 56 31.45 -11.17 2.15
CA LYS A 56 32.68 -11.62 1.48
C LYS A 56 32.51 -11.88 -0.01
N GLU A 57 31.31 -12.34 -0.39
CA GLU A 57 30.98 -12.67 -1.76
C GLU A 57 30.30 -11.51 -2.49
N ALA A 58 30.23 -11.60 -3.82
CA ALA A 58 29.47 -10.64 -4.62
C ALA A 58 27.96 -10.79 -4.34
N PHE A 59 27.28 -9.69 -4.18
CA PHE A 59 25.85 -9.63 -3.79
C PHE A 59 25.11 -8.52 -4.54
N ILE A 60 23.81 -8.49 -4.38
CA ILE A 60 22.94 -7.40 -4.81
C ILE A 60 22.46 -6.66 -3.56
N LEU A 61 22.54 -5.34 -3.59
CA LEU A 61 21.99 -4.48 -2.56
C LEU A 61 20.66 -3.96 -3.02
N HIS A 62 19.58 -4.27 -2.28
CA HIS A 62 18.25 -3.76 -2.54
C HIS A 62 17.76 -2.96 -1.36
N CYS A 63 17.56 -1.66 -1.56
CA CYS A 63 17.12 -0.70 -0.55
C CYS A 63 15.66 -0.31 -0.80
N HIS A 64 14.92 -0.08 0.28
CA HIS A 64 13.49 0.25 0.23
C HIS A 64 13.21 1.54 0.99
N ASP A 65 12.53 2.48 0.36
CA ASP A 65 12.10 3.76 0.88
C ASP A 65 13.21 4.63 1.51
N TRP A 66 12.82 5.78 2.02
CA TRP A 66 13.73 6.78 2.57
C TRP A 66 14.56 6.29 3.77
N GLU A 67 14.05 5.35 4.53
CA GLU A 67 14.69 4.76 5.71
C GLU A 67 16.02 4.08 5.37
N SER A 68 16.14 3.52 4.18
CA SER A 68 17.35 2.82 3.72
C SER A 68 18.08 3.55 2.58
N ALA A 69 17.57 4.66 2.08
CA ALA A 69 18.08 5.35 0.90
C ALA A 69 19.56 5.77 1.00
N LEU A 70 20.02 6.22 2.18
CA LEU A 70 21.41 6.59 2.40
C LEU A 70 22.38 5.44 2.21
N LEU A 71 21.94 4.19 2.35
CA LEU A 71 22.79 3.02 2.11
C LEU A 71 23.26 2.96 0.65
N CYS A 72 22.43 3.43 -0.30
CA CYS A 72 22.84 3.56 -1.71
C CYS A 72 24.03 4.54 -1.84
N ALA A 73 23.95 5.71 -1.20
CA ALA A 73 25.01 6.71 -1.22
C ALA A 73 26.29 6.19 -0.54
N TYR A 74 26.19 5.63 0.66
CA TYR A 74 27.36 5.07 1.36
C TYR A 74 28.04 3.98 0.55
N THR A 75 27.27 3.12 -0.11
CA THR A 75 27.81 2.04 -0.95
C THR A 75 28.59 2.59 -2.15
N LYS A 76 28.13 3.64 -2.79
CA LYS A 76 28.83 4.27 -3.92
C LYS A 76 30.07 5.04 -3.49
N MET A 77 30.02 5.70 -2.32
CA MET A 77 31.07 6.62 -1.88
C MET A 77 32.16 5.98 -1.01
N TYR A 78 31.78 5.04 -0.15
CA TYR A 78 32.66 4.55 0.92
C TYR A 78 32.95 3.07 0.87
N TRP A 79 32.57 2.36 -0.20
CA TRP A 79 32.83 0.94 -0.29
C TRP A 79 34.36 0.68 -0.38
N PRO A 80 34.91 -0.13 0.54
CA PRO A 80 36.37 -0.38 0.57
C PRO A 80 36.86 -1.11 -0.70
N SER A 81 37.99 -0.67 -1.26
CA SER A 81 38.57 -1.26 -2.47
C SER A 81 38.99 -2.73 -2.31
N TYR A 82 39.28 -3.15 -1.08
CA TYR A 82 39.64 -4.54 -0.77
C TYR A 82 38.47 -5.50 -0.59
N ARG A 83 37.22 -4.99 -0.69
CA ARG A 83 35.98 -5.79 -0.61
C ARG A 83 35.32 -5.92 -1.98
N LYS A 84 34.70 -7.08 -2.24
CA LYS A 84 33.86 -7.25 -3.43
C LYS A 84 32.66 -6.30 -3.34
N LYS A 85 32.52 -5.42 -4.33
CA LYS A 85 31.38 -4.49 -4.44
C LYS A 85 30.08 -5.23 -4.71
N PRO A 86 28.92 -4.67 -4.33
CA PRO A 86 27.66 -5.17 -4.84
C PRO A 86 27.66 -5.11 -6.39
N LYS A 87 27.14 -6.14 -7.01
CA LYS A 87 26.97 -6.19 -8.47
C LYS A 87 26.00 -5.12 -8.97
N LYS A 88 24.98 -4.86 -8.15
CA LYS A 88 23.92 -3.91 -8.44
C LYS A 88 23.37 -3.30 -7.15
N VAL A 89 23.04 -2.02 -7.18
CA VAL A 89 22.33 -1.30 -6.11
C VAL A 89 20.96 -0.93 -6.64
N ILE A 90 19.92 -1.49 -6.05
CA ILE A 90 18.53 -1.30 -6.43
C ILE A 90 17.82 -0.48 -5.35
N PHE A 91 16.95 0.41 -5.75
CA PHE A 91 16.15 1.21 -4.84
C PHE A 91 14.67 1.13 -5.20
N THR A 92 13.82 0.69 -4.25
CA THR A 92 12.38 0.63 -4.43
C THR A 92 11.69 1.78 -3.68
N ILE A 93 10.81 2.49 -4.38
CA ILE A 93 9.90 3.49 -3.84
C ILE A 93 8.55 2.80 -3.60
N HIS A 94 8.16 2.64 -2.33
CA HIS A 94 6.82 2.14 -2.01
C HIS A 94 5.78 3.26 -1.94
N ASN A 95 6.17 4.44 -1.41
CA ASN A 95 5.31 5.61 -1.41
C ASN A 95 6.16 6.90 -1.42
N LEU A 96 6.10 7.64 -2.52
CA LEU A 96 6.88 8.87 -2.73
C LEU A 96 6.49 10.02 -1.78
N ALA A 97 5.30 9.99 -1.20
CA ALA A 97 4.86 10.99 -0.23
C ALA A 97 5.71 10.96 1.07
N TYR A 98 6.40 9.85 1.33
CA TYR A 98 7.29 9.71 2.48
C TYR A 98 8.74 9.79 2.02
N GLN A 99 9.39 10.94 2.25
CA GLN A 99 10.71 11.23 1.68
C GLN A 99 11.83 11.35 2.71
N GLY A 100 11.50 11.35 4.01
CA GLY A 100 12.50 11.61 5.05
C GLY A 100 13.08 13.02 4.91
N ILE A 101 12.21 14.04 4.91
CA ILE A 101 12.58 15.47 4.82
C ILE A 101 12.79 16.02 6.22
N GLY A 102 13.85 16.82 6.40
CA GLY A 102 14.08 17.55 7.64
C GLY A 102 15.22 18.56 7.56
N SER A 103 15.56 19.15 8.70
CA SER A 103 16.54 20.24 8.77
C SER A 103 17.85 19.93 8.05
N SER A 104 18.33 20.89 7.25
CA SER A 104 19.64 20.85 6.58
C SER A 104 20.82 20.63 7.53
N GLU A 105 20.67 21.00 8.80
CA GLU A 105 21.70 20.77 9.83
C GLU A 105 22.02 19.28 10.03
N LEU A 106 21.03 18.40 9.77
CA LEU A 106 21.21 16.96 9.85
C LEU A 106 22.19 16.41 8.78
N PHE A 107 22.45 17.18 7.71
CA PHE A 107 23.43 16.77 6.72
C PHE A 107 24.83 16.54 7.33
N LYS A 108 25.18 17.24 8.41
CA LYS A 108 26.45 17.06 9.13
C LYS A 108 26.61 15.63 9.69
N ILE A 109 25.51 15.00 10.11
CA ILE A 109 25.54 13.62 10.64
C ILE A 109 25.36 12.55 9.56
N VAL A 110 24.89 12.92 8.36
CA VAL A 110 24.89 12.03 7.18
C VAL A 110 26.31 11.65 6.82
N ASN A 111 27.31 12.51 7.09
CA ASN A 111 28.71 12.27 6.85
C ASN A 111 29.04 11.96 5.38
N LEU A 112 28.43 12.69 4.46
CA LEU A 112 28.78 12.73 3.04
C LEU A 112 29.56 14.04 2.74
N PRO A 113 30.40 14.09 1.68
CA PRO A 113 31.06 15.32 1.25
C PRO A 113 30.06 16.46 1.00
N GLY A 114 30.43 17.70 1.35
CA GLY A 114 29.54 18.86 1.32
C GLY A 114 28.91 19.16 -0.04
N HIS A 115 29.56 18.82 -1.13
CA HIS A 115 29.03 18.99 -2.49
C HIS A 115 27.80 18.10 -2.80
N PHE A 116 27.48 17.13 -1.95
CA PHE A 116 26.22 16.36 -2.05
C PHE A 116 25.04 17.04 -1.37
N PHE A 117 25.21 18.20 -0.76
CA PHE A 117 24.09 19.03 -0.31
C PHE A 117 23.78 20.11 -1.36
N THR A 118 23.28 19.66 -2.50
CA THR A 118 22.79 20.51 -3.61
C THR A 118 21.49 19.93 -4.15
N HIS A 119 20.79 20.71 -4.99
CA HIS A 119 19.50 20.32 -5.57
C HIS A 119 19.58 19.03 -6.42
N ASP A 120 20.73 18.73 -7.03
CA ASP A 120 20.94 17.50 -7.79
C ASP A 120 21.09 16.24 -6.91
N TYR A 121 21.34 16.42 -5.61
CA TYR A 121 21.61 15.34 -4.68
C TYR A 121 20.62 15.36 -3.51
N LEU A 122 21.05 15.72 -2.30
CA LEU A 122 20.24 15.54 -1.08
C LEU A 122 19.49 16.78 -0.61
N GLU A 123 19.80 17.95 -1.16
CA GLU A 123 19.08 19.18 -0.83
C GLU A 123 17.69 19.19 -1.48
N PHE A 124 16.69 19.71 -0.77
CA PHE A 124 15.31 19.82 -1.21
C PHE A 124 14.64 21.04 -0.55
N TYR A 125 14.51 22.13 -1.31
CA TYR A 125 13.96 23.41 -0.83
C TYR A 125 14.56 23.88 0.50
N GLY A 126 15.89 23.85 0.61
CA GLY A 126 16.62 24.24 1.82
C GLY A 126 16.71 23.16 2.91
N ASN A 127 16.05 22.03 2.74
CA ASN A 127 16.02 20.91 3.67
C ASN A 127 16.86 19.72 3.16
N LEU A 128 17.15 18.79 4.05
CA LEU A 128 17.68 17.48 3.73
C LEU A 128 16.52 16.56 3.31
N ASN A 129 16.71 15.82 2.20
CA ASN A 129 15.77 14.79 1.74
C ASN A 129 16.53 13.47 1.57
N LEU A 130 16.21 12.48 2.42
CA LEU A 130 16.92 11.19 2.43
C LEU A 130 16.57 10.32 1.23
N LEU A 131 15.32 10.34 0.76
CA LEU A 131 14.88 9.52 -0.38
C LEU A 131 15.68 9.83 -1.64
N LYS A 132 16.09 11.08 -1.85
CA LYS A 132 16.93 11.48 -2.98
C LYS A 132 18.24 10.70 -3.06
N ALA A 133 18.80 10.25 -1.93
CA ALA A 133 20.00 9.40 -1.95
C ALA A 133 19.74 8.07 -2.68
N GLY A 134 18.59 7.45 -2.47
CA GLY A 134 18.18 6.25 -3.20
C GLY A 134 17.99 6.52 -4.68
N LEU A 135 17.29 7.60 -5.04
CA LEU A 135 17.06 8.00 -6.43
C LEU A 135 18.37 8.24 -7.20
N VAL A 136 19.29 8.99 -6.61
CA VAL A 136 20.50 9.42 -7.29
C VAL A 136 21.57 8.31 -7.34
N PHE A 137 21.80 7.60 -6.24
CA PHE A 137 22.94 6.69 -6.09
C PHE A 137 22.64 5.22 -6.41
N SER A 138 21.40 4.81 -6.65
CA SER A 138 21.10 3.46 -7.12
C SER A 138 21.43 3.24 -8.59
N ASP A 139 21.61 2.00 -9.00
CA ASP A 139 21.80 1.60 -10.41
C ASP A 139 20.44 1.41 -11.10
N VAL A 140 19.45 0.90 -10.37
CA VAL A 140 18.09 0.65 -10.84
C VAL A 140 17.10 1.20 -9.82
N ILE A 141 16.04 1.81 -10.31
CA ILE A 141 14.91 2.26 -9.48
C ILE A 141 13.69 1.43 -9.82
N THR A 142 13.03 0.93 -8.80
CA THR A 142 11.72 0.29 -8.95
C THR A 142 10.66 1.02 -8.14
N THR A 143 9.40 0.83 -8.50
CA THR A 143 8.25 1.22 -7.69
C THR A 143 7.17 0.15 -7.78
N VAL A 144 6.08 0.32 -7.06
CA VAL A 144 5.13 -0.76 -6.75
C VAL A 144 3.96 -0.88 -7.73
N SER A 145 4.00 -0.18 -8.86
CA SER A 145 3.11 -0.45 -10.00
C SER A 145 3.56 0.31 -11.26
N PRO A 146 3.25 -0.19 -12.48
CA PRO A 146 3.56 0.50 -13.75
C PRO A 146 2.88 1.86 -13.86
N SER A 147 1.63 1.98 -13.42
CA SER A 147 0.90 3.24 -13.45
C SER A 147 1.49 4.25 -12.47
N TYR A 148 1.86 3.81 -11.28
CA TYR A 148 2.51 4.68 -10.30
C TYR A 148 3.90 5.15 -10.77
N ALA A 149 4.66 4.30 -11.47
CA ALA A 149 5.92 4.73 -12.09
C ALA A 149 5.75 5.90 -13.08
N ARG A 150 4.60 5.99 -13.75
CA ARG A 150 4.25 7.13 -14.61
C ARG A 150 3.76 8.33 -13.82
N GLU A 151 2.91 8.10 -12.81
CA GLU A 151 2.33 9.16 -11.97
C GLU A 151 3.40 9.96 -11.21
N ILE A 152 4.40 9.30 -10.62
CA ILE A 152 5.46 10.00 -9.87
C ILE A 152 6.36 10.90 -10.75
N ALA A 153 6.31 10.77 -12.06
CA ALA A 153 6.99 11.63 -13.01
C ALA A 153 6.15 12.87 -13.40
N THR A 154 4.93 13.02 -12.90
CA THR A 154 4.06 14.18 -13.14
C THR A 154 4.12 15.18 -11.98
N PRO A 155 3.81 16.47 -12.21
CA PRO A 155 3.74 17.45 -11.12
C PRO A 155 2.76 17.08 -10.01
N GLU A 156 1.64 16.44 -10.36
CA GLU A 156 0.57 16.06 -9.43
C GLU A 156 0.97 14.88 -8.53
N GLY A 157 1.70 13.88 -9.06
CA GLY A 157 2.09 12.67 -8.33
C GLY A 157 3.54 12.67 -7.86
N GLY A 158 4.35 13.63 -8.26
CA GLY A 158 5.79 13.66 -8.03
C GLY A 158 6.24 14.22 -6.69
N GLU A 159 5.32 14.74 -5.86
CA GLU A 159 5.60 15.25 -4.50
C GLU A 159 6.80 16.23 -4.48
N GLY A 160 6.93 17.06 -5.53
CA GLY A 160 8.03 18.01 -5.73
C GLY A 160 9.32 17.39 -6.27
N LEU A 161 9.37 16.08 -6.52
CA LEU A 161 10.52 15.36 -7.10
C LEU A 161 10.33 14.99 -8.57
N ASP A 162 9.19 15.34 -9.19
CA ASP A 162 8.87 15.00 -10.59
C ASP A 162 9.96 15.41 -11.57
N GLY A 163 10.55 16.60 -11.40
CA GLY A 163 11.66 17.09 -12.22
C GLY A 163 12.90 16.22 -12.12
N LEU A 164 13.29 15.82 -10.90
CA LEU A 164 14.41 14.92 -10.65
C LEU A 164 14.10 13.52 -11.21
N ILE A 165 12.90 13.01 -10.98
CA ILE A 165 12.46 11.69 -11.43
C ILE A 165 12.50 11.62 -12.97
N ARG A 166 12.00 12.64 -13.67
CA ARG A 166 12.11 12.74 -15.14
C ARG A 166 13.57 12.77 -15.62
N ALA A 167 14.42 13.59 -15.00
CA ALA A 167 15.83 13.68 -15.35
C ALA A 167 16.58 12.36 -15.13
N ILE A 168 16.28 11.65 -14.08
CA ILE A 168 16.80 10.30 -13.80
C ILE A 168 16.27 9.30 -14.82
N GLY A 169 14.99 9.36 -15.16
CA GLY A 169 14.32 8.47 -16.12
C GLY A 169 14.93 8.49 -17.53
N LEU A 170 15.59 9.60 -17.91
CA LEU A 170 16.35 9.68 -19.17
C LEU A 170 17.63 8.82 -19.18
N ARG A 171 18.15 8.46 -17.99
CA ARG A 171 19.42 7.72 -17.84
C ARG A 171 19.20 6.27 -17.41
N LYS A 172 18.21 6.03 -16.57
CA LYS A 172 17.80 4.72 -16.06
C LYS A 172 16.29 4.67 -15.91
N PRO A 173 15.61 3.64 -16.45
CA PRO A 173 14.17 3.53 -16.32
C PRO A 173 13.75 3.34 -14.87
N ILE A 174 12.55 3.85 -14.54
CA ILE A 174 11.87 3.53 -13.29
C ILE A 174 10.88 2.41 -13.60
N ILE A 175 11.11 1.25 -13.02
CA ILE A 175 10.36 0.03 -13.31
C ILE A 175 9.25 -0.15 -12.28
N GLY A 176 8.00 -0.16 -12.71
CA GLY A 176 6.85 -0.44 -11.86
C GLY A 176 6.58 -1.93 -11.80
N ILE A 177 6.61 -2.53 -10.60
CA ILE A 177 6.31 -3.95 -10.36
C ILE A 177 5.18 -4.02 -9.34
N VAL A 178 4.04 -4.57 -9.72
CA VAL A 178 2.90 -4.72 -8.81
C VAL A 178 3.27 -5.73 -7.72
N ASN A 179 3.01 -5.39 -6.45
CA ASN A 179 3.22 -6.31 -5.35
C ASN A 179 2.27 -7.52 -5.43
N GLY A 180 2.74 -8.66 -4.97
CA GLY A 180 1.88 -9.82 -4.76
C GLY A 180 1.24 -9.83 -3.37
N ILE A 181 0.29 -10.73 -3.17
CA ILE A 181 -0.26 -11.09 -1.85
C ILE A 181 0.11 -12.54 -1.49
N ASP A 182 0.09 -12.85 -0.21
CA ASP A 182 0.21 -14.23 0.28
C ASP A 182 -1.11 -14.96 0.04
N THR A 183 -1.17 -15.76 -1.04
CA THR A 183 -2.37 -16.47 -1.47
C THR A 183 -2.71 -17.69 -0.60
N ASP A 184 -1.80 -18.13 0.26
CA ASP A 184 -2.06 -19.17 1.25
C ASP A 184 -2.71 -18.57 2.49
N LEU A 185 -2.20 -17.42 2.94
CA LEU A 185 -2.77 -16.66 4.06
C LEU A 185 -4.15 -16.07 3.71
N PHE A 186 -4.27 -15.43 2.54
CA PHE A 186 -5.53 -14.87 2.04
C PHE A 186 -6.24 -15.88 1.13
N ASN A 187 -6.84 -16.90 1.76
CA ASN A 187 -7.53 -17.98 1.04
C ASN A 187 -8.88 -18.29 1.69
N PRO A 188 -10.00 -17.88 1.07
CA PRO A 188 -11.32 -18.08 1.65
C PRO A 188 -11.70 -19.56 1.86
N ALA A 189 -11.01 -20.51 1.19
CA ALA A 189 -11.24 -21.94 1.38
C ALA A 189 -10.65 -22.49 2.69
N THR A 190 -9.64 -21.83 3.26
CA THR A 190 -8.90 -22.30 4.43
C THR A 190 -8.81 -21.28 5.56
N ASP A 191 -9.41 -20.10 5.36
CA ASP A 191 -9.35 -19.02 6.34
C ASP A 191 -10.24 -19.31 7.55
N LYS A 192 -9.59 -19.48 8.69
CA LYS A 192 -10.24 -19.77 9.98
C LYS A 192 -11.05 -18.59 10.56
N ASN A 193 -10.89 -17.40 10.00
CA ASN A 193 -11.66 -16.23 10.41
C ASN A 193 -13.05 -16.18 9.73
N LEU A 194 -13.31 -17.04 8.75
CA LEU A 194 -14.61 -17.17 8.13
C LEU A 194 -15.44 -18.23 8.85
N PRO A 195 -16.68 -17.92 9.30
CA PRO A 195 -17.60 -18.93 9.77
C PRO A 195 -17.87 -20.05 8.75
N TYR A 196 -17.90 -19.68 7.46
CA TYR A 196 -18.20 -20.59 6.35
C TYR A 196 -17.13 -20.46 5.27
N PRO A 197 -16.05 -21.26 5.28
CA PRO A 197 -15.04 -21.28 4.22
C PRO A 197 -15.64 -21.65 2.86
N TYR A 198 -15.14 -21.04 1.77
CA TYR A 198 -15.66 -21.25 0.43
C TYR A 198 -14.58 -21.11 -0.66
N THR A 199 -14.87 -21.68 -1.82
CA THR A 199 -14.03 -21.56 -3.01
C THR A 199 -14.73 -20.74 -4.10
N ASN A 200 -13.99 -20.41 -5.18
CA ASN A 200 -14.58 -19.79 -6.35
C ASN A 200 -15.79 -20.62 -6.88
N GLY A 201 -16.89 -19.94 -7.20
CA GLY A 201 -18.15 -20.54 -7.60
C GLY A 201 -19.11 -20.89 -6.45
N GLN A 202 -18.68 -20.89 -5.20
CA GLN A 202 -19.55 -21.18 -4.06
C GLN A 202 -20.14 -19.88 -3.44
N LEU A 203 -20.74 -19.02 -4.27
CA LEU A 203 -21.23 -17.71 -3.85
C LEU A 203 -22.36 -17.78 -2.81
N GLU A 204 -23.13 -18.88 -2.78
CA GLU A 204 -24.16 -19.10 -1.76
C GLU A 204 -23.54 -19.28 -0.36
N ILE A 205 -22.33 -19.87 -0.27
CA ILE A 205 -21.60 -19.97 0.99
C ILE A 205 -21.04 -18.59 1.39
N LYS A 206 -20.54 -17.80 0.42
CA LYS A 206 -20.16 -16.40 0.70
C LYS A 206 -21.33 -15.61 1.29
N LYS A 207 -22.56 -15.78 0.78
CA LYS A 207 -23.75 -15.15 1.35
C LYS A 207 -24.02 -15.56 2.80
N GLN A 208 -23.70 -16.79 3.20
CA GLN A 208 -23.83 -17.21 4.61
C GLN A 208 -22.88 -16.41 5.50
N ASN A 209 -21.65 -16.14 5.05
CA ASN A 209 -20.74 -15.25 5.78
C ASN A 209 -21.31 -13.85 5.91
N LYS A 210 -21.91 -13.30 4.86
CA LYS A 210 -22.59 -12.00 4.90
C LYS A 210 -23.73 -12.01 5.93
N LEU A 211 -24.58 -13.03 5.93
CA LEU A 211 -25.67 -13.14 6.90
C LEU A 211 -25.17 -13.21 8.35
N ALA A 212 -24.14 -14.01 8.61
CA ALA A 212 -23.51 -14.06 9.93
C ALA A 212 -22.92 -12.71 10.33
N PHE A 213 -22.32 -11.99 9.37
CA PHE A 213 -21.77 -10.65 9.59
C PHE A 213 -22.89 -9.63 9.92
N TYR A 214 -24.01 -9.66 9.22
CA TYR A 214 -25.17 -8.81 9.51
C TYR A 214 -25.75 -9.07 10.90
N GLN A 215 -25.88 -10.33 11.30
CA GLN A 215 -26.34 -10.69 12.65
C GLN A 215 -25.46 -10.11 13.75
N GLN A 216 -24.16 -10.02 13.49
CA GLN A 216 -23.20 -9.55 14.49
C GLN A 216 -23.10 -8.01 14.54
N TYR A 217 -23.06 -7.35 13.38
CA TYR A 217 -22.72 -5.92 13.28
C TYR A 217 -23.89 -5.01 12.92
N PHE A 218 -24.99 -5.58 12.45
CA PHE A 218 -26.20 -4.84 12.06
C PHE A 218 -27.48 -5.48 12.62
N PRO A 219 -27.54 -5.80 13.94
CA PRO A 219 -28.66 -6.55 14.51
C PRO A 219 -30.00 -5.79 14.44
N ASP A 220 -29.97 -4.47 14.38
CA ASP A 220 -31.15 -3.61 14.39
C ASP A 220 -31.67 -3.28 12.98
N LEU A 221 -31.02 -3.77 11.91
CA LEU A 221 -31.51 -3.57 10.55
C LEU A 221 -32.84 -4.28 10.35
N LYS A 222 -33.78 -3.57 9.73
CA LYS A 222 -35.05 -4.18 9.32
C LYS A 222 -34.84 -5.28 8.30
N GLU A 223 -35.65 -6.32 8.32
CA GLU A 223 -35.55 -7.47 7.42
C GLU A 223 -35.37 -7.09 5.93
N LYS A 224 -36.07 -6.03 5.46
CA LYS A 224 -35.93 -5.52 4.10
C LYS A 224 -34.54 -4.92 3.79
N ASP A 225 -33.89 -4.34 4.78
CA ASP A 225 -32.61 -3.66 4.63
C ASP A 225 -31.43 -4.67 4.81
N ALA A 226 -31.69 -5.82 5.43
CA ALA A 226 -30.73 -6.94 5.53
C ALA A 226 -30.41 -7.58 4.17
N LEU A 227 -31.13 -7.21 3.11
CA LEU A 227 -30.85 -7.62 1.72
C LEU A 227 -29.93 -6.64 0.98
N PHE A 228 -29.65 -5.49 1.56
CA PHE A 228 -28.76 -4.50 0.92
C PHE A 228 -27.35 -5.08 0.69
N PRO A 229 -26.66 -4.65 -0.37
CA PRO A 229 -25.24 -4.98 -0.52
C PRO A 229 -24.41 -4.41 0.61
N LEU A 230 -23.42 -5.17 1.08
CA LEU A 230 -22.43 -4.73 2.06
C LEU A 230 -21.21 -4.14 1.34
N ILE A 231 -20.95 -2.88 1.59
CA ILE A 231 -19.71 -2.22 1.15
C ILE A 231 -18.80 -1.95 2.35
N SER A 232 -17.56 -2.38 2.23
CA SER A 232 -16.55 -2.16 3.27
C SER A 232 -15.52 -1.11 2.86
N PHE A 233 -14.97 -0.42 3.87
CA PHE A 233 -13.80 0.45 3.76
C PHE A 233 -12.78 -0.03 4.78
N ILE A 234 -11.69 -0.65 4.34
CA ILE A 234 -10.67 -1.25 5.20
C ILE A 234 -9.34 -0.55 4.93
N SER A 235 -8.98 0.41 5.78
CA SER A 235 -7.75 1.18 5.59
C SER A 235 -7.41 2.06 6.80
N ARG A 236 -6.24 2.68 6.76
CA ARG A 236 -5.95 3.82 7.65
C ARG A 236 -6.93 4.96 7.36
N LEU A 237 -7.45 5.60 8.39
CA LEU A 237 -8.39 6.72 8.27
C LEU A 237 -7.59 8.03 8.10
N VAL A 238 -7.10 8.26 6.88
CA VAL A 238 -6.28 9.42 6.51
C VAL A 238 -6.77 10.01 5.19
N GLU A 239 -6.45 11.28 4.91
CA GLU A 239 -6.87 12.00 3.70
C GLU A 239 -6.51 11.25 2.41
N GLN A 240 -5.33 10.63 2.34
CA GLN A 240 -4.89 9.82 1.20
C GLN A 240 -5.93 8.80 0.75
N LYS A 241 -6.72 8.25 1.66
CA LYS A 241 -7.69 7.18 1.40
C LYS A 241 -9.06 7.67 0.92
N GLY A 242 -9.25 8.98 0.80
CA GLY A 242 -10.43 9.58 0.17
C GLY A 242 -11.67 9.61 1.05
N LEU A 243 -11.50 9.61 2.36
CA LEU A 243 -12.59 9.74 3.31
C LEU A 243 -13.33 11.08 3.18
N ASP A 244 -12.63 12.15 2.80
CA ASP A 244 -13.20 13.46 2.54
C ASP A 244 -14.26 13.43 1.43
N LEU A 245 -14.14 12.58 0.41
CA LEU A 245 -15.17 12.41 -0.62
C LEU A 245 -16.49 11.91 -0.04
N ILE A 246 -16.45 11.08 0.99
CA ILE A 246 -17.63 10.49 1.64
C ILE A 246 -18.16 11.42 2.73
N LEU A 247 -17.28 11.89 3.61
CA LEU A 247 -17.68 12.55 4.85
C LEU A 247 -18.04 14.03 4.68
N ASN A 248 -17.66 14.66 3.56
CA ASN A 248 -18.09 16.03 3.25
C ASN A 248 -19.56 16.13 2.81
N ASP A 249 -20.16 15.03 2.35
CA ASP A 249 -21.59 14.97 2.00
C ASP A 249 -22.17 13.58 2.38
N PRO A 250 -22.23 13.27 3.70
CA PRO A 250 -22.56 11.93 4.18
C PRO A 250 -23.96 11.47 3.79
N ASP A 251 -24.92 12.41 3.66
CA ASP A 251 -26.29 12.07 3.28
C ASP A 251 -26.34 11.44 1.87
N LYS A 252 -25.51 11.86 0.94
CA LYS A 252 -25.47 11.28 -0.40
C LYS A 252 -24.97 9.84 -0.41
N PHE A 253 -24.06 9.50 0.49
CA PHE A 253 -23.47 8.16 0.54
C PHE A 253 -24.26 7.21 1.43
N PHE A 254 -24.63 7.64 2.64
CA PHE A 254 -25.27 6.77 3.61
C PHE A 254 -26.79 6.61 3.40
N ASN A 255 -27.40 7.40 2.53
CA ASN A 255 -28.79 7.14 2.08
C ASN A 255 -28.89 6.22 0.85
N LEU A 256 -27.76 5.81 0.24
CA LEU A 256 -27.79 4.75 -0.75
C LEU A 256 -28.28 3.43 -0.13
N PRO A 257 -28.92 2.54 -0.91
CA PRO A 257 -29.38 1.24 -0.42
C PRO A 257 -28.19 0.27 -0.26
N LEU A 258 -27.26 0.63 0.62
CA LEU A 258 -26.03 -0.06 0.97
C LEU A 258 -25.89 -0.12 2.49
N CYS A 259 -25.30 -1.18 3.01
CA CYS A 259 -24.74 -1.19 4.36
C CYS A 259 -23.24 -0.88 4.29
N TRP A 260 -22.79 0.06 5.08
CA TRP A 260 -21.40 0.50 5.13
C TRP A 260 -20.70 -0.04 6.36
N PHE A 261 -19.52 -0.64 6.15
CA PHE A 261 -18.66 -1.07 7.24
C PHE A 261 -17.26 -0.47 7.11
N PHE A 262 -16.89 0.38 8.07
CA PHE A 262 -15.55 0.97 8.14
C PHE A 262 -14.70 0.24 9.17
N LEU A 263 -13.50 -0.17 8.78
CA LEU A 263 -12.51 -0.79 9.65
C LEU A 263 -11.17 -0.07 9.51
N GLY A 264 -10.68 0.53 10.58
CA GLY A 264 -9.38 1.17 10.60
C GLY A 264 -9.22 2.17 11.73
N VAL A 265 -8.01 2.73 11.81
CA VAL A 265 -7.64 3.82 12.72
C VAL A 265 -6.87 4.88 11.96
N GLY A 266 -6.87 6.12 12.43
CA GLY A 266 -6.15 7.18 11.74
C GLY A 266 -6.21 8.54 12.39
N GLU A 267 -6.62 9.54 11.63
CA GLU A 267 -6.74 10.91 12.10
C GLU A 267 -8.02 11.09 12.94
N ALA A 268 -7.89 11.68 14.10
CA ALA A 268 -9.00 11.88 15.05
C ALA A 268 -10.22 12.59 14.42
N ALA A 269 -10.02 13.48 13.46
CA ALA A 269 -11.11 14.16 12.76
C ALA A 269 -12.00 13.17 12.00
N TYR A 270 -11.40 12.21 11.28
CA TYR A 270 -12.15 11.17 10.56
C TYR A 270 -12.79 10.16 11.51
N GLU A 271 -12.08 9.74 12.56
CA GLU A 271 -12.61 8.81 13.57
C GLU A 271 -13.86 9.39 14.27
N ASN A 272 -13.78 10.65 14.68
CA ASN A 272 -14.90 11.35 15.34
C ASN A 272 -16.10 11.50 14.39
N SER A 273 -15.87 11.93 13.13
CA SER A 273 -16.95 12.10 12.15
C SER A 273 -17.66 10.78 11.86
N LEU A 274 -16.92 9.69 11.64
CA LEU A 274 -17.50 8.37 11.40
C LEU A 274 -18.31 7.87 12.61
N THR A 275 -17.79 8.09 13.83
CA THR A 275 -18.48 7.72 15.07
C THR A 275 -19.79 8.47 15.23
N GLU A 276 -19.83 9.76 14.90
CA GLU A 276 -21.07 10.55 14.96
C GLU A 276 -22.07 10.12 13.87
N TYR A 277 -21.59 9.85 12.65
CA TYR A 277 -22.46 9.39 11.58
C TYR A 277 -23.05 8.00 11.83
N ALA A 278 -22.31 7.09 12.47
CA ALA A 278 -22.81 5.77 12.86
C ALA A 278 -24.00 5.85 13.83
N LYS A 279 -24.12 6.92 14.63
CA LYS A 279 -25.31 7.16 15.47
C LYS A 279 -26.53 7.61 14.66
N LYS A 280 -26.31 8.26 13.52
CA LYS A 280 -27.37 8.84 12.67
C LYS A 280 -27.89 7.83 11.63
N TYR A 281 -26.99 7.02 11.06
CA TYR A 281 -27.30 6.11 9.95
C TYR A 281 -27.28 4.65 10.42
N PRO A 282 -28.42 3.96 10.51
CA PRO A 282 -28.49 2.58 11.02
C PRO A 282 -27.81 1.55 10.10
N ASN A 283 -27.57 1.90 8.85
CA ASN A 283 -26.86 1.10 7.86
C ASN A 283 -25.33 1.39 7.81
N LEU A 284 -24.82 2.14 8.78
CA LEU A 284 -23.39 2.43 8.95
C LEU A 284 -22.88 1.82 10.25
N HIS A 285 -21.85 0.95 10.14
CA HIS A 285 -21.11 0.44 11.27
C HIS A 285 -19.63 0.80 11.16
N VAL A 286 -18.98 1.10 12.29
CA VAL A 286 -17.59 1.55 12.33
C VAL A 286 -16.83 0.82 13.44
N GLU A 287 -15.71 0.20 13.07
CA GLU A 287 -14.77 -0.43 13.99
C GLU A 287 -13.43 0.32 13.97
N MET A 288 -13.15 1.05 15.04
CA MET A 288 -11.90 1.80 15.20
C MET A 288 -10.79 0.88 15.72
N ALA A 289 -10.33 -0.02 14.85
CA ALA A 289 -9.33 -1.02 15.22
C ALA A 289 -8.39 -1.35 14.04
N PHE A 290 -7.16 -1.73 14.37
CA PHE A 290 -6.30 -2.51 13.49
C PHE A 290 -6.47 -3.99 13.84
N ASN A 291 -7.28 -4.71 13.06
CA ASN A 291 -7.65 -6.09 13.37
C ASN A 291 -7.64 -6.94 12.08
N ASP A 292 -6.57 -7.71 11.88
CA ASP A 292 -6.40 -8.57 10.70
C ASP A 292 -7.45 -9.67 10.59
N SER A 293 -7.81 -10.29 11.72
CA SER A 293 -8.82 -11.34 11.74
C SER A 293 -10.20 -10.81 11.34
N LEU A 294 -10.58 -9.65 11.85
CA LEU A 294 -11.82 -8.98 11.47
C LEU A 294 -11.77 -8.54 10.00
N ALA A 295 -10.65 -7.98 9.53
CA ALA A 295 -10.50 -7.56 8.14
C ALA A 295 -10.77 -8.74 7.18
N ARG A 296 -10.29 -9.94 7.48
CA ARG A 296 -10.53 -11.14 6.68
C ARG A 296 -12.00 -11.57 6.69
N PHE A 297 -12.66 -11.48 7.85
CA PHE A 297 -14.09 -11.73 7.90
C PHE A 297 -14.88 -10.69 7.10
N VAL A 298 -14.51 -9.41 7.19
CA VAL A 298 -15.11 -8.33 6.39
C VAL A 298 -14.92 -8.59 4.89
N TYR A 299 -13.72 -8.95 4.42
CA TYR A 299 -13.51 -9.33 3.00
C TYR A 299 -14.40 -10.51 2.59
N GLY A 300 -14.54 -11.52 3.45
CA GLY A 300 -15.37 -12.70 3.16
C GLY A 300 -16.87 -12.40 3.14
N ALA A 301 -17.33 -11.42 3.89
CA ALA A 301 -18.73 -11.04 4.02
C ALA A 301 -19.17 -9.96 3.02
N SER A 302 -18.28 -9.03 2.64
CA SER A 302 -18.63 -7.87 1.82
C SER A 302 -18.92 -8.26 0.38
N ASP A 303 -19.85 -7.51 -0.25
CA ASP A 303 -20.09 -7.55 -1.70
C ASP A 303 -19.13 -6.62 -2.43
N MET A 304 -18.82 -5.47 -1.83
CA MET A 304 -17.98 -4.43 -2.42
C MET A 304 -16.91 -3.95 -1.42
N LEU A 305 -15.79 -3.45 -1.97
CA LEU A 305 -14.76 -2.71 -1.23
C LEU A 305 -14.63 -1.31 -1.81
N ALA A 306 -14.80 -0.27 -1.00
CA ALA A 306 -14.59 1.12 -1.39
C ALA A 306 -13.13 1.53 -1.22
N MET A 307 -12.50 2.03 -2.29
CA MET A 307 -11.15 2.61 -2.26
C MET A 307 -11.10 3.91 -3.09
N PRO A 308 -11.73 4.99 -2.62
CA PRO A 308 -11.76 6.28 -3.32
C PRO A 308 -10.45 7.07 -3.13
N SER A 309 -9.32 6.41 -3.10
CA SER A 309 -8.02 6.97 -2.74
C SER A 309 -7.61 8.16 -3.60
N ARG A 310 -7.06 9.22 -2.98
CA ARG A 310 -6.48 10.37 -3.66
C ARG A 310 -5.26 9.95 -4.49
N PHE A 311 -4.46 9.05 -3.95
CA PHE A 311 -3.40 8.33 -4.66
C PHE A 311 -3.18 6.97 -3.98
N GLU A 312 -2.80 5.95 -4.76
CA GLU A 312 -2.58 4.59 -4.26
C GLU A 312 -1.42 3.94 -5.03
N PRO A 313 -0.19 3.95 -4.48
CA PRO A 313 0.99 3.46 -5.19
C PRO A 313 0.83 2.04 -5.74
N CYS A 314 0.34 1.13 -4.93
CA CYS A 314 0.02 -0.25 -5.30
C CYS A 314 -1.43 -0.60 -4.93
N GLY A 315 -1.76 -0.42 -3.65
CA GLY A 315 -2.93 -1.04 -3.06
C GLY A 315 -2.74 -2.55 -2.86
N ILE A 316 -3.13 -3.03 -1.71
CA ILE A 316 -3.14 -4.46 -1.36
C ILE A 316 -4.58 -4.90 -1.10
N SER A 317 -5.36 -4.04 -0.45
CA SER A 317 -6.73 -4.35 -0.02
C SER A 317 -7.64 -4.78 -1.18
N GLN A 318 -7.53 -4.17 -2.37
CA GLN A 318 -8.32 -4.57 -3.53
C GLN A 318 -7.96 -5.99 -4.03
N MET A 319 -6.68 -6.36 -3.98
CA MET A 319 -6.24 -7.70 -4.39
C MET A 319 -6.73 -8.76 -3.40
N VAL A 320 -6.65 -8.45 -2.11
CA VAL A 320 -7.21 -9.32 -1.06
C VAL A 320 -8.73 -9.41 -1.22
N ALA A 321 -9.45 -8.29 -1.36
CA ALA A 321 -10.89 -8.28 -1.57
C ALA A 321 -11.31 -9.15 -2.76
N MET A 322 -10.67 -8.99 -3.91
CA MET A 322 -10.92 -9.81 -5.10
C MET A 322 -10.68 -11.29 -4.83
N ARG A 323 -9.65 -11.64 -4.09
CA ARG A 323 -9.39 -13.03 -3.69
C ARG A 323 -10.53 -13.65 -2.87
N TYR A 324 -11.26 -12.82 -2.09
CA TYR A 324 -12.46 -13.20 -1.35
C TYR A 324 -13.75 -12.96 -2.15
N GLY A 325 -13.70 -12.63 -3.43
CA GLY A 325 -14.86 -12.37 -4.26
C GLY A 325 -15.62 -11.09 -3.88
N THR A 326 -14.94 -10.16 -3.25
CA THR A 326 -15.45 -8.83 -2.91
C THR A 326 -15.00 -7.84 -3.97
N ILE A 327 -15.94 -7.17 -4.61
CA ILE A 327 -15.70 -6.36 -5.81
C ILE A 327 -15.20 -4.97 -5.44
N PRO A 328 -14.00 -4.55 -5.87
CA PRO A 328 -13.48 -3.23 -5.59
C PRO A 328 -14.18 -2.14 -6.42
N VAL A 329 -14.55 -1.05 -5.75
CA VAL A 329 -15.02 0.21 -6.35
C VAL A 329 -13.96 1.26 -6.03
N VAL A 330 -13.14 1.62 -7.01
CA VAL A 330 -11.90 2.33 -6.76
C VAL A 330 -11.75 3.58 -7.64
N ARG A 331 -10.94 4.55 -7.17
CA ARG A 331 -10.46 5.59 -8.07
C ARG A 331 -9.34 5.06 -8.96
N LYS A 332 -9.33 5.52 -10.21
CA LYS A 332 -8.31 5.17 -11.21
C LYS A 332 -7.01 5.91 -10.93
N THR A 333 -6.17 5.36 -10.05
CA THR A 333 -4.87 5.91 -9.66
C THR A 333 -3.88 4.81 -9.29
N GLY A 334 -2.61 4.99 -9.61
CA GLY A 334 -1.50 4.10 -9.28
C GLY A 334 -1.79 2.64 -9.57
N GLY A 335 -1.51 1.78 -8.60
CA GLY A 335 -1.71 0.34 -8.73
C GLY A 335 -3.17 -0.11 -8.84
N LEU A 336 -4.14 0.74 -8.50
CA LEU A 336 -5.55 0.44 -8.74
C LEU A 336 -5.88 0.41 -10.24
N ILE A 337 -5.15 1.16 -11.09
CA ILE A 337 -5.26 1.06 -12.55
C ILE A 337 -4.79 -0.30 -13.04
N ASP A 338 -3.70 -0.79 -12.44
CA ASP A 338 -2.99 -1.98 -12.91
C ASP A 338 -3.65 -3.29 -12.43
N THR A 339 -4.49 -3.22 -11.38
CA THR A 339 -5.09 -4.39 -10.74
C THR A 339 -6.60 -4.51 -10.90
N VAL A 340 -7.31 -3.39 -11.05
CA VAL A 340 -8.77 -3.38 -11.20
C VAL A 340 -9.14 -3.11 -12.65
N ILE A 341 -9.93 -3.99 -13.25
CA ILE A 341 -10.39 -3.91 -14.64
C ILE A 341 -11.89 -3.61 -14.65
N ASP A 342 -12.27 -2.42 -15.12
CA ASP A 342 -13.66 -2.03 -15.28
C ASP A 342 -14.25 -2.58 -16.58
N TYR A 343 -15.52 -2.99 -16.56
CA TYR A 343 -16.26 -3.47 -17.74
C TYR A 343 -16.20 -2.51 -18.95
N ARG A 344 -16.17 -1.22 -18.70
CA ARG A 344 -16.05 -0.19 -19.75
C ARG A 344 -14.78 -0.35 -20.61
N PHE A 345 -13.73 -0.98 -20.04
CA PHE A 345 -12.46 -1.17 -20.73
C PHE A 345 -12.25 -2.62 -21.18
N ASN A 346 -12.76 -3.57 -20.42
CA ASN A 346 -12.70 -5.00 -20.80
C ASN A 346 -13.89 -5.75 -20.23
N PRO A 347 -14.93 -6.01 -21.06
CA PRO A 347 -16.13 -6.70 -20.61
C PRO A 347 -15.92 -8.20 -20.31
N VAL A 348 -14.81 -8.78 -20.73
CA VAL A 348 -14.53 -10.22 -20.52
C VAL A 348 -13.77 -10.42 -19.19
N LEU A 349 -12.81 -9.55 -18.89
CA LEU A 349 -11.91 -9.70 -17.75
C LEU A 349 -12.24 -8.75 -16.59
N ASN A 350 -13.40 -8.06 -16.65
CA ASN A 350 -13.78 -7.12 -15.60
C ASN A 350 -13.82 -7.80 -14.22
N ASN A 351 -13.24 -7.13 -13.23
CA ASN A 351 -13.13 -7.60 -11.86
C ASN A 351 -13.43 -6.52 -10.81
N GLY A 352 -13.90 -5.33 -11.25
CA GLY A 352 -14.24 -4.23 -10.40
C GLY A 352 -14.80 -3.01 -11.14
N PHE A 353 -14.96 -1.91 -10.42
CA PHE A 353 -15.45 -0.64 -10.94
C PHE A 353 -14.43 0.47 -10.70
N GLN A 354 -14.27 1.36 -11.69
CA GLN A 354 -13.36 2.50 -11.59
C GLN A 354 -14.09 3.82 -11.84
N PHE A 355 -13.65 4.89 -11.16
CA PHE A 355 -13.97 6.28 -11.52
C PHE A 355 -12.68 7.08 -11.73
N ASP A 356 -12.77 8.14 -12.54
CA ASP A 356 -11.57 8.82 -13.02
C ASP A 356 -11.15 10.00 -12.12
N ASN A 357 -12.00 10.99 -11.94
CA ASN A 357 -11.65 12.21 -11.21
C ASN A 357 -11.93 12.08 -9.71
N TYR A 358 -11.08 12.70 -8.88
CA TYR A 358 -11.24 12.73 -7.43
C TYR A 358 -12.41 13.66 -7.03
N ARG A 359 -13.64 13.19 -7.24
CA ARG A 359 -14.88 13.94 -7.03
C ARG A 359 -15.97 13.06 -6.44
N PRO A 360 -16.77 13.58 -5.47
CA PRO A 360 -17.86 12.82 -4.84
C PRO A 360 -18.91 12.31 -5.84
N ASP A 361 -19.28 13.13 -6.83
CA ASP A 361 -20.28 12.79 -7.84
C ASP A 361 -19.85 11.62 -8.75
N GLU A 362 -18.58 11.54 -9.13
CA GLU A 362 -18.08 10.40 -9.89
C GLU A 362 -18.04 9.10 -9.06
N PHE A 363 -17.69 9.22 -7.79
CA PHE A 363 -17.68 8.06 -6.89
C PHE A 363 -19.10 7.57 -6.64
N ILE A 364 -20.08 8.47 -6.35
CA ILE A 364 -21.50 8.12 -6.20
C ILE A 364 -22.03 7.45 -7.46
N PHE A 365 -21.83 8.04 -8.63
CA PHE A 365 -22.26 7.46 -9.90
C PHE A 365 -21.70 6.04 -10.11
N THR A 366 -20.45 5.82 -9.69
CA THR A 366 -19.82 4.48 -9.80
C THR A 366 -20.40 3.50 -8.79
N LEU A 367 -20.73 3.94 -7.59
CA LEU A 367 -21.48 3.13 -6.61
C LEU A 367 -22.87 2.76 -7.11
N GLU A 368 -23.62 3.71 -7.67
CA GLU A 368 -24.94 3.46 -8.26
C GLU A 368 -24.84 2.47 -9.42
N ARG A 369 -23.83 2.57 -10.27
CA ARG A 369 -23.55 1.61 -11.34
C ARG A 369 -23.26 0.22 -10.77
N ALA A 370 -22.49 0.12 -9.70
CA ALA A 370 -22.21 -1.16 -9.05
C ALA A 370 -23.46 -1.76 -8.39
N LEU A 371 -24.30 -0.91 -7.78
CA LEU A 371 -25.61 -1.30 -7.25
C LEU A 371 -26.56 -1.84 -8.32
N ASN A 372 -26.64 -1.18 -9.46
CA ASN A 372 -27.47 -1.64 -10.59
C ASN A 372 -26.99 -3.00 -11.08
N TRP A 373 -25.66 -3.22 -11.17
CA TRP A 373 -25.13 -4.53 -11.54
C TRP A 373 -25.45 -5.60 -10.52
N TYR A 374 -25.35 -5.29 -9.24
CA TYR A 374 -25.65 -6.23 -8.16
C TYR A 374 -27.15 -6.64 -8.17
N ASN A 375 -28.06 -5.67 -8.33
CA ASN A 375 -29.50 -5.86 -8.22
C ASN A 375 -30.15 -6.34 -9.54
N ASP A 376 -29.78 -5.72 -10.66
CA ASP A 376 -30.52 -5.88 -11.93
C ASP A 376 -29.86 -6.86 -12.89
N THR A 377 -28.56 -7.15 -12.72
CA THR A 377 -27.82 -8.06 -13.58
C THR A 377 -27.00 -9.09 -12.78
N PRO A 378 -27.65 -9.92 -11.95
CA PRO A 378 -26.96 -10.82 -11.03
C PRO A 378 -26.04 -11.84 -11.73
N GLU A 379 -26.35 -12.23 -12.98
CA GLU A 379 -25.50 -13.15 -13.74
C GLU A 379 -24.18 -12.47 -14.17
N LEU A 380 -24.23 -11.21 -14.58
CA LEU A 380 -23.01 -10.43 -14.88
C LEU A 380 -22.20 -10.18 -13.61
N TRP A 381 -22.87 -9.91 -12.49
CA TRP A 381 -22.21 -9.79 -11.19
C TRP A 381 -21.46 -11.07 -10.81
N LYS A 382 -22.07 -12.25 -10.97
CA LYS A 382 -21.42 -13.54 -10.70
C LYS A 382 -20.19 -13.75 -11.59
N VAL A 383 -20.26 -13.37 -12.86
CA VAL A 383 -19.09 -13.43 -13.77
C VAL A 383 -17.98 -12.52 -13.26
N MET A 384 -18.29 -11.30 -12.87
CA MET A 384 -17.30 -10.36 -12.31
C MET A 384 -16.66 -10.90 -11.03
N VAL A 385 -17.45 -11.46 -10.11
CA VAL A 385 -16.93 -12.08 -8.88
C VAL A 385 -16.02 -13.27 -9.23
N LYS A 386 -16.39 -14.09 -10.20
CA LYS A 386 -15.54 -15.18 -10.67
C LYS A 386 -14.22 -14.65 -11.21
N ASN A 387 -14.24 -13.65 -12.09
CA ASN A 387 -13.03 -13.02 -12.63
C ASN A 387 -12.13 -12.45 -11.53
N ALA A 388 -12.73 -11.79 -10.54
CA ALA A 388 -12.00 -11.25 -9.39
C ALA A 388 -11.28 -12.35 -8.62
N MET A 389 -11.95 -13.46 -8.32
CA MET A 389 -11.36 -14.60 -7.59
C MET A 389 -10.33 -15.39 -8.44
N ASP A 390 -10.46 -15.38 -9.76
CA ASP A 390 -9.52 -16.04 -10.70
C ASP A 390 -8.29 -15.15 -11.00
N SER A 391 -8.30 -13.87 -10.64
CA SER A 391 -7.16 -12.96 -10.82
C SER A 391 -5.96 -13.44 -10.00
N ASP A 392 -4.82 -13.67 -10.66
CA ASP A 392 -3.59 -14.13 -9.98
C ASP A 392 -2.78 -12.94 -9.48
N PHE A 393 -2.92 -12.65 -8.18
CA PHE A 393 -2.12 -11.66 -7.47
C PHE A 393 -1.04 -12.31 -6.58
N SER A 394 -0.64 -13.54 -6.84
CA SER A 394 0.45 -14.19 -6.12
C SER A 394 1.80 -13.51 -6.41
N TRP A 395 2.79 -13.79 -5.58
CA TRP A 395 4.17 -13.32 -5.78
C TRP A 395 4.89 -13.97 -6.98
N LYS A 396 4.28 -14.88 -7.73
CA LYS A 396 4.95 -15.58 -8.86
C LYS A 396 5.45 -14.62 -9.93
N ILE A 397 4.58 -13.73 -10.40
CA ILE A 397 4.94 -12.75 -11.45
C ILE A 397 5.91 -11.69 -10.90
N PRO A 398 5.62 -11.00 -9.77
CA PRO A 398 6.53 -10.00 -9.23
C PRO A 398 7.94 -10.54 -8.96
N VAL A 399 8.06 -11.75 -8.41
CA VAL A 399 9.36 -12.39 -8.17
C VAL A 399 10.14 -12.59 -9.46
N GLN A 400 9.47 -13.02 -10.54
CA GLN A 400 10.14 -13.18 -11.83
C GLN A 400 10.64 -11.84 -12.39
N GLU A 401 9.88 -10.77 -12.24
CA GLU A 401 10.29 -9.42 -12.65
C GLU A 401 11.49 -8.94 -11.85
N TYR A 402 11.49 -9.13 -10.52
CA TYR A 402 12.66 -8.84 -9.68
C TYR A 402 13.87 -9.69 -10.03
N LEU A 403 13.70 -10.99 -10.30
CA LEU A 403 14.78 -11.86 -10.74
C LEU A 403 15.42 -11.37 -12.05
N ASN A 404 14.63 -10.92 -13.00
CA ASN A 404 15.15 -10.33 -14.25
C ASN A 404 16.00 -9.09 -13.96
N ILE A 405 15.61 -8.24 -12.99
CA ILE A 405 16.41 -7.08 -12.56
C ILE A 405 17.70 -7.53 -11.85
N TYR A 406 17.64 -8.58 -11.04
CA TYR A 406 18.79 -9.05 -10.27
C TYR A 406 19.85 -9.73 -11.16
N LEU A 407 19.41 -10.45 -12.17
CA LEU A 407 20.27 -11.28 -13.02
C LEU A 407 20.75 -10.56 -14.30
N GLY A 408 19.96 -9.62 -14.84
CA GLY A 408 20.34 -8.77 -15.98
C GLY A 408 21.17 -7.58 -15.56
#